data_b3af3bde973b8260515ac7d06550b25f
#
_entry.id   b3af3bde973b8260515ac7d06550b25f
#
_cell.length_a   1.000
_cell.length_b   1.000
_cell.length_c   1.000
_cell.angle_alpha   90.00
_cell.angle_beta   90.00
_cell.angle_gamma   90.00
#
_symmetry.space_group_name_H-M   'P 1'
#
loop_
_entity.id
_entity.type
_entity.pdbx_description
1 polymer ?
#
loop_
_entity_poly.entity_id
_entity_poly.type
_entity_poly.pdbx_seq_one_letter_code
_entity_poly.pdbx_strand_id
1 'polypeptide(L)'
;MKKMLSLLLALTMLFALVACGQKDKTIVYAVEAGSAGEAVALEKGYEINSVDTQAKALMEVDAGTSDAAIIDSLMAGAMVGEGTSYPDLICTDQKLTEELYGAGCRKGSDLAAFINDVMSEAYADGTMKDIAITYGVQEALIEQPAPTGSTPAADGDVAYIQGKGTLVVGITDFAPMDYKDANGEWIGFDADMAKIVAEKLGVKIQFVEIDWDNKVFELDGKAIDVVWNGMTLTDAMLAAMECTNAYCNNAQVVVTKG
;
A
#
# COMPACT_ATOMS: atom_id res chain seq x y z
N MET A 1 68.20 9.68 35.28
CA MET A 1 67.57 9.40 33.95
C MET A 1 66.72 8.12 33.90
N LYS A 2 66.87 7.13 34.80
CA LYS A 2 66.07 5.89 34.80
C LYS A 2 64.67 5.99 35.44
N LYS A 3 64.37 7.06 36.21
CA LYS A 3 63.09 7.24 36.90
C LYS A 3 62.06 8.07 36.10
N MET A 4 62.47 8.79 35.06
CA MET A 4 61.58 9.54 34.20
C MET A 4 61.04 8.72 33.02
N LEU A 5 61.66 7.61 32.64
CA LEU A 5 61.23 6.74 31.54
C LEU A 5 60.12 5.81 31.95
N SER A 6 59.96 5.51 33.27
CA SER A 6 58.86 4.66 33.76
C SER A 6 57.51 5.40 33.91
N LEU A 7 57.53 6.74 34.00
CA LEU A 7 56.29 7.52 34.13
C LEU A 7 55.63 7.83 32.74
N LEU A 8 56.45 7.82 31.68
CA LEU A 8 55.93 8.03 30.33
C LEU A 8 55.28 6.78 29.73
N LEU A 9 55.67 5.57 30.20
CA LEU A 9 55.10 4.32 29.73
C LEU A 9 53.74 3.99 30.40
N ALA A 10 53.47 4.55 31.59
CA ALA A 10 52.22 4.35 32.33
C ALA A 10 51.07 5.28 31.82
N LEU A 11 51.44 6.38 31.16
CA LEU A 11 50.42 7.33 30.65
C LEU A 11 49.92 7.01 29.24
N THR A 12 50.64 6.12 28.53
CA THR A 12 50.20 5.67 27.17
C THR A 12 49.27 4.46 27.20
N MET A 13 49.10 3.79 28.36
CA MET A 13 48.16 2.66 28.50
C MET A 13 46.75 3.07 28.96
N LEU A 14 46.51 4.34 29.28
CA LEU A 14 45.18 4.78 29.76
C LEU A 14 44.29 5.36 28.67
N PHE A 15 44.77 5.43 27.41
CA PHE A 15 43.97 5.93 26.28
C PHE A 15 43.47 4.83 25.34
N ALA A 16 43.66 3.55 25.65
CA ALA A 16 43.27 2.42 24.79
C ALA A 16 41.96 1.73 25.21
N LEU A 17 41.15 2.32 26.10
CA LEU A 17 39.93 1.68 26.66
C LEU A 17 38.64 2.49 26.45
N VAL A 18 38.60 3.44 25.51
CA VAL A 18 37.35 4.13 25.16
C VAL A 18 37.16 4.10 23.65
N ALA A 19 37.19 2.90 23.09
CA ALA A 19 36.66 2.62 21.75
C ALA A 19 35.88 1.31 21.82
N CYS A 20 35.03 1.15 22.83
CA CYS A 20 33.80 0.37 22.65
C CYS A 20 32.90 1.26 21.84
N GLY A 21 33.02 1.20 20.49
CA GLY A 21 32.03 1.74 19.59
C GLY A 21 30.67 1.16 20.00
N GLN A 22 29.78 1.99 20.52
CA GLN A 22 28.37 1.69 20.41
C GLN A 22 28.17 1.36 18.94
N LYS A 23 27.90 0.09 18.62
CA LYS A 23 27.34 -0.24 17.34
C LYS A 23 26.02 0.54 17.30
N ASP A 24 25.93 1.51 16.41
CA ASP A 24 24.65 2.15 16.16
C ASP A 24 23.63 1.02 15.98
N LYS A 25 22.54 1.07 16.76
CA LYS A 25 21.51 0.07 16.67
C LYS A 25 20.96 0.12 15.24
N THR A 26 21.05 -0.98 14.51
CA THR A 26 20.43 -1.09 13.18
C THR A 26 18.93 -0.98 13.37
N ILE A 27 18.31 -0.04 12.67
CA ILE A 27 16.85 0.15 12.67
C ILE A 27 16.23 -0.95 11.80
N VAL A 28 15.26 -1.67 12.35
CA VAL A 28 14.47 -2.68 11.63
C VAL A 28 13.14 -2.08 11.22
N TYR A 29 12.85 -2.10 9.92
CA TYR A 29 11.63 -1.57 9.34
C TYR A 29 10.65 -2.71 9.05
N ALA A 30 9.45 -2.67 9.61
CA ALA A 30 8.34 -3.53 9.21
C ALA A 30 7.77 -3.04 7.87
N VAL A 31 7.59 -3.97 6.92
CA VAL A 31 7.06 -3.69 5.57
C VAL A 31 6.15 -4.83 5.13
N GLU A 32 5.14 -4.53 4.32
CA GLU A 32 4.33 -5.57 3.69
C GLU A 32 5.08 -6.22 2.53
N ALA A 33 5.13 -7.55 2.50
CA ALA A 33 5.78 -8.32 1.43
C ALA A 33 5.19 -7.98 0.04
N GLY A 34 6.06 -7.77 -0.95
CA GLY A 34 5.67 -7.42 -2.31
C GLY A 34 5.06 -6.03 -2.49
N SER A 35 5.15 -5.15 -1.47
CA SER A 35 4.67 -3.76 -1.52
C SER A 35 5.71 -2.81 -2.11
N ALA A 36 5.27 -1.58 -2.43
CA ALA A 36 6.17 -0.48 -2.78
C ALA A 36 7.06 -0.08 -1.59
N GLY A 37 6.56 -0.22 -0.35
CA GLY A 37 7.30 0.01 0.88
C GLY A 37 8.47 -0.95 1.04
N GLU A 38 8.28 -2.24 0.78
CA GLU A 38 9.37 -3.22 0.78
C GLU A 38 10.40 -2.89 -0.30
N ALA A 39 9.94 -2.58 -1.52
CA ALA A 39 10.83 -2.26 -2.63
C ALA A 39 11.75 -1.06 -2.32
N VAL A 40 11.20 0.04 -1.78
CA VAL A 40 12.01 1.21 -1.43
C VAL A 40 12.93 0.96 -0.24
N ALA A 41 12.51 0.13 0.74
CA ALA A 41 13.35 -0.26 1.86
C ALA A 41 14.58 -1.06 1.40
N LEU A 42 14.38 -2.02 0.50
CA LEU A 42 15.46 -2.83 -0.10
C LEU A 42 16.40 -1.97 -0.95
N GLU A 43 15.86 -1.05 -1.77
CA GLU A 43 16.67 -0.10 -2.55
C GLU A 43 17.59 0.75 -1.67
N LYS A 44 17.09 1.18 -0.51
CA LYS A 44 17.85 1.96 0.47
C LYS A 44 18.80 1.11 1.33
N GLY A 45 18.76 -0.22 1.22
CA GLY A 45 19.56 -1.14 2.01
C GLY A 45 19.17 -1.18 3.49
N TYR A 46 17.90 -0.93 3.79
CA TYR A 46 17.38 -1.01 5.16
C TYR A 46 17.25 -2.47 5.62
N GLU A 47 17.39 -2.69 6.92
CA GLU A 47 17.06 -3.98 7.55
C GLU A 47 15.53 -4.07 7.65
N ILE A 48 14.92 -5.13 7.09
CA ILE A 48 13.47 -5.25 7.05
C ILE A 48 12.96 -6.44 7.85
N ASN A 49 11.75 -6.27 8.41
CA ASN A 49 10.87 -7.33 8.88
C ASN A 49 9.67 -7.37 7.91
N SER A 50 9.67 -8.33 7.01
CA SER A 50 8.61 -8.50 6.00
C SER A 50 7.42 -9.21 6.64
N VAL A 51 6.23 -8.61 6.51
CA VAL A 51 4.95 -9.09 7.08
C VAL A 51 3.87 -9.17 5.99
N ASP A 52 2.73 -9.79 6.31
CA ASP A 52 1.71 -10.08 5.29
C ASP A 52 0.86 -8.86 4.89
N THR A 53 0.74 -7.84 5.78
CA THR A 53 -0.05 -6.63 5.52
C THR A 53 0.57 -5.40 6.14
N GLN A 54 0.26 -4.20 5.63
CA GLN A 54 0.69 -2.95 6.25
C GLN A 54 0.09 -2.75 7.65
N ALA A 55 -1.13 -3.23 7.89
CA ALA A 55 -1.73 -3.24 9.22
C ALA A 55 -0.87 -4.05 10.21
N LYS A 56 -0.32 -5.21 9.81
CA LYS A 56 0.63 -5.97 10.62
C LYS A 56 1.94 -5.22 10.82
N ALA A 57 2.43 -4.45 9.83
CA ALA A 57 3.62 -3.63 10.00
C ALA A 57 3.44 -2.58 11.12
N LEU A 58 2.27 -1.94 11.21
CA LEU A 58 1.93 -1.04 12.32
C LEU A 58 1.87 -1.77 13.67
N MET A 59 1.32 -3.00 13.72
CA MET A 59 1.29 -3.83 14.92
C MET A 59 2.70 -4.18 15.42
N GLU A 60 3.65 -4.48 14.52
CA GLU A 60 5.04 -4.77 14.86
C GLU A 60 5.73 -3.57 15.52
N VAL A 61 5.46 -2.35 15.02
CA VAL A 61 6.00 -1.12 15.63
C VAL A 61 5.34 -0.85 16.98
N ASP A 62 4.02 -0.99 17.08
CA ASP A 62 3.29 -0.79 18.33
C ASP A 62 3.72 -1.79 19.43
N ALA A 63 3.94 -3.04 19.05
CA ALA A 63 4.47 -4.07 19.96
C ALA A 63 5.97 -3.87 20.30
N GLY A 64 6.70 -3.04 19.53
CA GLY A 64 8.15 -2.81 19.70
C GLY A 64 9.02 -3.96 19.19
N THR A 65 8.50 -4.81 18.32
CA THR A 65 9.23 -5.90 17.63
C THR A 65 9.95 -5.40 16.37
N SER A 66 9.48 -4.29 15.79
CA SER A 66 10.20 -3.49 14.80
C SER A 66 10.36 -2.06 15.30
N ASP A 67 11.40 -1.36 14.84
CA ASP A 67 11.70 0.01 15.27
C ASP A 67 10.87 1.05 14.52
N ALA A 68 10.51 0.75 13.28
CA ALA A 68 9.71 1.59 12.40
C ALA A 68 8.90 0.74 11.42
N ALA A 69 7.92 1.35 10.75
CA ALA A 69 7.26 0.78 9.58
C ALA A 69 7.43 1.70 8.38
N ILE A 70 7.45 1.12 7.17
CA ILE A 70 7.29 1.85 5.92
C ILE A 70 5.96 1.42 5.35
N ILE A 71 5.04 2.38 5.26
CA ILE A 71 3.66 2.16 4.83
C ILE A 71 3.17 3.32 3.94
N ASP A 72 2.03 3.12 3.34
CA ASP A 72 1.35 4.14 2.54
C ASP A 72 0.86 5.32 3.38
N SER A 73 1.04 6.53 2.86
CA SER A 73 0.66 7.77 3.54
C SER A 73 -0.82 7.86 3.83
N LEU A 74 -1.68 7.28 2.98
CA LEU A 74 -3.13 7.25 3.21
C LEU A 74 -3.48 6.35 4.38
N MET A 75 -2.83 5.18 4.53
CA MET A 75 -2.99 4.34 5.72
C MET A 75 -2.45 5.04 6.97
N ALA A 76 -1.26 5.65 6.88
CA ALA A 76 -0.71 6.39 8.02
C ALA A 76 -1.67 7.48 8.50
N GLY A 77 -2.27 8.25 7.56
CA GLY A 77 -3.25 9.28 7.89
C GLY A 77 -4.53 8.76 8.54
N ALA A 78 -4.97 7.54 8.20
CA ALA A 78 -6.17 6.92 8.75
C ALA A 78 -5.94 6.21 10.09
N MET A 79 -4.73 5.65 10.32
CA MET A 79 -4.49 4.68 11.40
C MET A 79 -3.55 5.19 12.50
N VAL A 80 -2.75 6.26 12.25
CA VAL A 80 -1.65 6.70 13.13
C VAL A 80 -1.96 8.08 13.72
N GLY A 81 -1.72 8.23 15.04
CA GLY A 81 -1.87 9.48 15.79
C GLY A 81 -3.11 9.53 16.65
N GLU A 82 -3.28 10.65 17.36
CA GLU A 82 -4.33 10.84 18.35
C GLU A 82 -5.73 10.62 17.73
N GLY A 83 -6.56 9.82 18.38
CA GLY A 83 -7.93 9.52 17.97
C GLY A 83 -8.05 8.40 16.92
N THR A 84 -6.95 7.78 16.54
CA THR A 84 -6.91 6.65 15.59
C THR A 84 -6.65 5.31 16.30
N SER A 85 -6.46 4.23 15.51
CA SER A 85 -6.17 2.89 16.03
C SER A 85 -4.79 2.80 16.72
N TYR A 86 -3.83 3.64 16.35
CA TYR A 86 -2.47 3.67 16.89
C TYR A 86 -2.11 5.07 17.41
N PRO A 87 -2.68 5.48 18.56
CA PRO A 87 -2.51 6.85 19.08
C PRO A 87 -1.08 7.15 19.55
N ASP A 88 -0.30 6.13 19.89
CA ASP A 88 1.08 6.24 20.38
C ASP A 88 2.14 6.16 19.27
N LEU A 89 1.71 5.89 18.03
CA LEU A 89 2.58 5.94 16.86
C LEU A 89 2.55 7.33 16.23
N ILE A 90 3.65 7.68 15.57
CA ILE A 90 3.78 8.94 14.83
C ILE A 90 4.22 8.67 13.39
N CYS A 91 3.61 9.36 12.45
CA CYS A 91 4.12 9.47 11.09
C CYS A 91 5.20 10.54 11.08
N THR A 92 6.42 10.18 10.68
CA THR A 92 7.52 11.13 10.57
C THR A 92 7.38 12.02 9.34
N ASP A 93 8.18 13.09 9.26
CA ASP A 93 8.22 13.94 8.06
C ASP A 93 8.93 13.28 6.86
N GLN A 94 9.39 12.02 7.02
CA GLN A 94 10.15 11.31 6.00
C GLN A 94 9.22 10.70 4.95
N LYS A 95 9.12 11.36 3.82
CA LYS A 95 8.47 10.87 2.60
C LYS A 95 9.53 10.19 1.71
N LEU A 96 9.34 8.91 1.42
CA LEU A 96 10.33 8.09 0.70
C LEU A 96 10.10 8.08 -0.80
N THR A 97 8.83 8.18 -1.25
CA THR A 97 8.39 8.10 -2.65
C THR A 97 7.32 9.14 -2.95
N GLU A 98 7.01 9.29 -4.24
CA GLU A 98 5.76 9.88 -4.73
C GLU A 98 5.11 8.84 -5.63
N GLU A 99 3.85 8.51 -5.39
CA GLU A 99 3.18 7.37 -5.97
C GLU A 99 1.79 7.73 -6.50
N LEU A 100 1.31 6.87 -7.40
CA LEU A 100 -0.03 6.92 -7.94
C LEU A 100 -0.70 5.57 -7.73
N TYR A 101 -1.95 5.56 -7.29
CA TYR A 101 -2.75 4.35 -7.19
C TYR A 101 -3.56 4.09 -8.44
N GLY A 102 -3.66 2.83 -8.82
CA GLY A 102 -4.54 2.32 -9.87
C GLY A 102 -4.99 0.90 -9.54
N ALA A 103 -6.01 0.41 -10.24
CA ALA A 103 -6.39 -0.99 -10.19
C ALA A 103 -5.69 -1.78 -11.30
N GLY A 104 -5.37 -3.05 -11.02
CA GLY A 104 -4.67 -3.95 -11.96
C GLY A 104 -5.57 -5.07 -12.44
N CYS A 105 -5.74 -5.18 -13.75
CA CYS A 105 -6.43 -6.28 -14.44
C CYS A 105 -5.43 -7.20 -15.14
N ARG A 106 -5.86 -8.38 -15.57
CA ARG A 106 -5.00 -9.26 -16.40
C ARG A 106 -4.46 -8.50 -17.59
N LYS A 107 -3.23 -8.79 -17.99
CA LYS A 107 -2.60 -8.11 -19.13
C LYS A 107 -3.43 -8.28 -20.40
N GLY A 108 -3.73 -7.15 -21.06
CA GLY A 108 -4.60 -7.08 -22.23
C GLY A 108 -6.10 -7.21 -21.94
N SER A 109 -6.51 -7.13 -20.68
CA SER A 109 -7.92 -7.18 -20.27
C SER A 109 -8.66 -5.90 -20.67
N ASP A 110 -9.87 -6.03 -21.21
CA ASP A 110 -10.78 -4.92 -21.47
C ASP A 110 -11.47 -4.38 -20.20
N LEU A 111 -11.30 -5.06 -19.06
CA LEU A 111 -11.85 -4.64 -17.77
C LEU A 111 -11.24 -3.32 -17.29
N ALA A 112 -9.95 -3.07 -17.53
CA ALA A 112 -9.31 -1.81 -17.13
C ALA A 112 -9.95 -0.59 -17.81
N ALA A 113 -10.23 -0.69 -19.12
CA ALA A 113 -10.92 0.36 -19.85
C ALA A 113 -12.35 0.57 -19.35
N PHE A 114 -13.06 -0.53 -19.03
CA PHE A 114 -14.41 -0.47 -18.45
C PHE A 114 -14.38 0.22 -17.07
N ILE A 115 -13.44 -0.13 -16.20
CA ILE A 115 -13.26 0.52 -14.87
C ILE A 115 -12.97 2.01 -15.06
N ASN A 116 -12.11 2.39 -16.01
CA ASN A 116 -11.80 3.79 -16.30
C ASN A 116 -13.05 4.59 -16.68
N ASP A 117 -13.91 4.05 -17.55
CA ASP A 117 -15.14 4.71 -17.94
C ASP A 117 -16.10 4.88 -16.76
N VAL A 118 -16.22 3.85 -15.87
CA VAL A 118 -17.03 3.94 -14.64
C VAL A 118 -16.45 4.97 -13.66
N MET A 119 -15.14 5.00 -13.44
CA MET A 119 -14.49 6.01 -12.59
C MET A 119 -14.72 7.43 -13.15
N SER A 120 -14.63 7.58 -14.47
CA SER A 120 -14.84 8.87 -15.14
C SER A 120 -16.29 9.36 -14.97
N GLU A 121 -17.29 8.48 -15.12
CA GLU A 121 -18.69 8.80 -14.86
C GLU A 121 -18.91 9.19 -13.39
N ALA A 122 -18.42 8.37 -12.45
CA ALA A 122 -18.56 8.61 -11.01
C ALA A 122 -17.82 9.88 -10.53
N TYR A 123 -16.71 10.25 -11.20
CA TYR A 123 -16.03 11.52 -10.93
C TYR A 123 -16.84 12.71 -11.44
N ALA A 124 -17.39 12.60 -12.65
CA ALA A 124 -18.14 13.67 -13.31
C ALA A 124 -19.47 13.98 -12.61
N ASP A 125 -20.17 12.96 -12.09
CA ASP A 125 -21.43 13.11 -11.36
C ASP A 125 -21.26 13.42 -9.85
N GLY A 126 -20.02 13.36 -9.35
CA GLY A 126 -19.67 13.66 -7.95
C GLY A 126 -19.64 12.45 -7.02
N THR A 127 -20.14 11.29 -7.42
CA THR A 127 -20.19 10.07 -6.59
C THR A 127 -18.82 9.67 -6.06
N MET A 128 -17.78 9.68 -6.90
CA MET A 128 -16.42 9.34 -6.49
C MET A 128 -15.86 10.33 -5.46
N LYS A 129 -16.21 11.62 -5.55
CA LYS A 129 -15.81 12.66 -4.60
C LYS A 129 -16.50 12.48 -3.24
N ASP A 130 -17.79 12.12 -3.24
CA ASP A 130 -18.56 11.87 -2.03
C ASP A 130 -18.00 10.65 -1.28
N ILE A 131 -17.62 9.59 -2.01
CA ILE A 131 -16.92 8.42 -1.45
C ILE A 131 -15.57 8.84 -0.87
N ALA A 132 -14.78 9.63 -1.60
CA ALA A 132 -13.48 10.11 -1.12
C ALA A 132 -13.60 10.94 0.17
N ILE A 133 -14.63 11.78 0.28
CA ILE A 133 -14.93 12.55 1.51
C ILE A 133 -15.31 11.61 2.65
N THR A 134 -16.11 10.58 2.37
CA THR A 134 -16.55 9.59 3.38
C THR A 134 -15.37 8.90 4.05
N TYR A 135 -14.34 8.59 3.26
CA TYR A 135 -13.14 7.87 3.73
C TYR A 135 -11.91 8.78 3.99
N GLY A 136 -12.07 10.10 3.86
CA GLY A 136 -11.01 11.07 4.19
C GLY A 136 -9.87 11.13 3.17
N VAL A 137 -10.07 10.66 1.93
CA VAL A 137 -9.05 10.64 0.88
C VAL A 137 -9.25 11.70 -0.21
N GLN A 138 -10.15 12.67 -0.01
CA GLN A 138 -10.51 13.67 -1.02
C GLN A 138 -9.33 14.53 -1.48
N GLU A 139 -8.33 14.79 -0.62
CA GLU A 139 -7.16 15.59 -0.97
C GLU A 139 -6.15 14.81 -1.84
N ALA A 140 -6.24 13.48 -1.82
CA ALA A 140 -5.41 12.60 -2.63
C ALA A 140 -6.06 12.28 -3.99
N LEU A 141 -7.36 12.55 -4.16
CA LEU A 141 -8.12 12.17 -5.34
C LEU A 141 -7.58 12.89 -6.59
N ILE A 142 -7.45 12.12 -7.68
CA ILE A 142 -7.02 12.61 -8.98
C ILE A 142 -8.25 12.78 -9.88
N GLU A 143 -8.29 13.92 -10.60
CA GLU A 143 -9.31 14.17 -11.61
C GLU A 143 -9.29 13.09 -12.69
N GLN A 144 -10.48 12.53 -13.00
CA GLN A 144 -10.61 11.52 -14.04
C GLN A 144 -10.91 12.16 -15.39
N PRO A 145 -10.30 11.65 -16.47
CA PRO A 145 -10.61 12.13 -17.83
C PRO A 145 -12.06 11.79 -18.20
N ALA A 146 -12.57 12.39 -19.26
CA ALA A 146 -13.89 12.03 -19.77
C ALA A 146 -13.94 10.56 -20.19
N PRO A 147 -15.11 9.87 -20.04
CA PRO A 147 -15.26 8.47 -20.46
C PRO A 147 -14.92 8.30 -21.94
N THR A 148 -14.24 7.22 -22.26
CA THR A 148 -13.87 6.90 -23.65
C THR A 148 -15.01 6.25 -24.42
N GLY A 149 -15.99 5.69 -23.71
CA GLY A 149 -17.09 4.91 -24.28
C GLY A 149 -16.59 3.60 -24.89
N SER A 150 -15.61 2.97 -24.23
CA SER A 150 -15.02 1.71 -24.67
C SER A 150 -16.11 0.64 -24.80
N THR A 151 -16.09 -0.12 -25.90
CA THR A 151 -17.00 -1.26 -26.07
C THR A 151 -16.23 -2.53 -25.70
N PRO A 152 -16.68 -3.25 -24.66
CA PRO A 152 -16.05 -4.51 -24.28
C PRO A 152 -16.05 -5.54 -25.42
N ALA A 153 -14.97 -6.32 -25.51
CA ALA A 153 -14.86 -7.39 -26.48
C ALA A 153 -15.82 -8.54 -26.15
N ALA A 154 -16.39 -9.17 -27.17
CA ALA A 154 -17.37 -10.26 -26.98
C ALA A 154 -16.77 -11.49 -26.27
N ASP A 155 -15.46 -11.66 -26.33
CA ASP A 155 -14.65 -12.73 -25.72
C ASP A 155 -13.63 -12.19 -24.69
N GLY A 156 -13.80 -10.93 -24.25
CA GLY A 156 -12.94 -10.26 -23.25
C GLY A 156 -13.27 -10.67 -21.81
N ASP A 157 -12.49 -10.11 -20.89
CA ASP A 157 -12.68 -10.36 -19.45
C ASP A 157 -14.02 -9.80 -18.94
N VAL A 158 -14.49 -8.68 -19.48
CA VAL A 158 -15.81 -8.13 -19.14
C VAL A 158 -16.91 -9.16 -19.45
N ALA A 159 -16.92 -9.75 -20.67
CA ALA A 159 -17.88 -10.77 -21.04
C ALA A 159 -17.74 -12.04 -20.19
N TYR A 160 -16.51 -12.44 -19.86
CA TYR A 160 -16.24 -13.57 -18.97
C TYR A 160 -16.82 -13.33 -17.56
N ILE A 161 -16.61 -12.14 -16.97
CA ILE A 161 -17.10 -11.78 -15.63
C ILE A 161 -18.64 -11.72 -15.63
N GLN A 162 -19.26 -11.13 -16.68
CA GLN A 162 -20.71 -11.11 -16.84
C GLN A 162 -21.27 -12.53 -16.96
N GLY A 163 -20.61 -13.40 -17.72
CA GLY A 163 -21.01 -14.80 -17.90
C GLY A 163 -20.97 -15.62 -16.61
N LYS A 164 -19.96 -15.40 -15.74
CA LYS A 164 -19.88 -16.06 -14.43
C LYS A 164 -20.73 -15.39 -13.34
N GLY A 165 -21.19 -14.15 -13.56
CA GLY A 165 -22.09 -13.42 -12.67
C GLY A 165 -21.43 -12.85 -11.39
N THR A 166 -20.11 -12.74 -11.34
CA THR A 166 -19.39 -12.25 -10.17
C THR A 166 -18.09 -11.55 -10.58
N LEU A 167 -17.86 -10.35 -10.05
CA LEU A 167 -16.55 -9.68 -10.05
C LEU A 167 -15.80 -10.08 -8.79
N VAL A 168 -14.63 -10.68 -8.92
CA VAL A 168 -13.76 -11.08 -7.81
C VAL A 168 -12.62 -10.09 -7.68
N VAL A 169 -12.56 -9.39 -6.53
CA VAL A 169 -11.59 -8.34 -6.24
C VAL A 169 -10.57 -8.85 -5.23
N GLY A 170 -9.29 -8.84 -5.58
CA GLY A 170 -8.19 -9.18 -4.68
C GLY A 170 -7.77 -7.98 -3.85
N ILE A 171 -7.78 -8.14 -2.54
CA ILE A 171 -7.55 -7.09 -1.55
C ILE A 171 -6.68 -7.58 -0.38
N THR A 172 -6.20 -6.63 0.45
CA THR A 172 -5.70 -6.88 1.81
C THR A 172 -6.45 -5.96 2.79
N ASP A 173 -6.27 -6.16 4.10
CA ASP A 173 -6.79 -5.22 5.11
C ASP A 173 -5.96 -3.93 5.09
N PHE A 174 -6.50 -2.91 4.43
CA PHE A 174 -5.82 -1.67 4.09
C PHE A 174 -6.75 -0.45 4.22
N ALA A 175 -7.00 0.01 5.47
CA ALA A 175 -7.76 1.25 5.67
C ALA A 175 -6.95 2.47 5.14
N PRO A 176 -7.61 3.46 4.51
CA PRO A 176 -9.06 3.61 4.33
C PRO A 176 -9.56 3.08 2.97
N MET A 177 -8.75 2.30 2.24
CA MET A 177 -9.09 1.83 0.90
C MET A 177 -9.98 0.58 0.93
N ASP A 178 -9.58 -0.46 1.69
CA ASP A 178 -10.32 -1.70 1.88
C ASP A 178 -10.15 -2.19 3.31
N TYR A 179 -11.21 -2.24 4.09
CA TYR A 179 -11.19 -2.76 5.46
C TYR A 179 -12.57 -3.21 5.90
N LYS A 180 -12.65 -3.95 7.01
CA LYS A 180 -13.93 -4.46 7.51
C LYS A 180 -14.55 -3.49 8.51
N ASP A 181 -15.85 -3.27 8.35
CA ASP A 181 -16.65 -2.58 9.35
C ASP A 181 -16.94 -3.48 10.59
N ALA A 182 -17.69 -2.95 11.55
CA ALA A 182 -18.06 -3.69 12.78
C ALA A 182 -18.93 -4.93 12.50
N ASN A 183 -19.54 -5.05 11.34
CA ASN A 183 -20.35 -6.20 10.93
C ASN A 183 -19.54 -7.22 10.11
N GLY A 184 -18.28 -6.91 9.81
CA GLY A 184 -17.41 -7.74 8.99
C GLY A 184 -17.58 -7.53 7.48
N GLU A 185 -18.32 -6.48 7.07
CA GLU A 185 -18.50 -6.14 5.66
C GLU A 185 -17.32 -5.30 5.16
N TRP A 186 -16.86 -5.58 3.94
CA TRP A 186 -15.82 -4.79 3.30
C TRP A 186 -16.33 -3.40 2.90
N ILE A 187 -15.64 -2.38 3.39
CA ILE A 187 -15.87 -0.96 3.13
C ILE A 187 -14.53 -0.28 2.82
N GLY A 188 -14.57 0.96 2.40
CA GLY A 188 -13.40 1.75 2.04
C GLY A 188 -13.57 2.37 0.66
N PHE A 189 -12.65 3.25 0.30
CA PHE A 189 -12.74 3.97 -0.97
C PHE A 189 -12.71 3.00 -2.16
N ASP A 190 -11.74 2.07 -2.18
CA ASP A 190 -11.59 1.11 -3.27
C ASP A 190 -12.73 0.08 -3.26
N ALA A 191 -13.11 -0.41 -2.07
CA ALA A 191 -14.22 -1.35 -1.94
C ALA A 191 -15.53 -0.77 -2.48
N ASP A 192 -15.85 0.49 -2.17
CA ASP A 192 -17.09 1.11 -2.63
C ASP A 192 -17.04 1.45 -4.13
N MET A 193 -15.90 1.87 -4.66
CA MET A 193 -15.73 2.03 -6.11
C MET A 193 -15.86 0.70 -6.85
N ALA A 194 -15.29 -0.39 -6.31
CA ALA A 194 -15.43 -1.72 -6.89
C ALA A 194 -16.89 -2.23 -6.88
N LYS A 195 -17.67 -1.89 -5.84
CA LYS A 195 -19.12 -2.18 -5.79
C LYS A 195 -19.88 -1.49 -6.93
N ILE A 196 -19.55 -0.22 -7.22
CA ILE A 196 -20.15 0.52 -8.34
C ILE A 196 -19.80 -0.15 -9.67
N VAL A 197 -18.54 -0.58 -9.85
CA VAL A 197 -18.12 -1.32 -11.06
C VAL A 197 -18.89 -2.63 -11.21
N ALA A 198 -19.06 -3.40 -10.14
CA ALA A 198 -19.83 -4.64 -10.17
C ALA A 198 -21.32 -4.40 -10.54
N GLU A 199 -21.92 -3.33 -10.00
CA GLU A 199 -23.29 -2.91 -10.36
C GLU A 199 -23.40 -2.54 -11.84
N LYS A 200 -22.46 -1.77 -12.37
CA LYS A 200 -22.40 -1.40 -13.79
C LYS A 200 -22.19 -2.61 -14.72
N LEU A 201 -21.43 -3.62 -14.27
CA LEU A 201 -21.29 -4.92 -14.96
C LEU A 201 -22.57 -5.77 -14.89
N GLY A 202 -23.48 -5.48 -13.95
CA GLY A 202 -24.68 -6.28 -13.69
C GLY A 202 -24.37 -7.62 -12.99
N VAL A 203 -23.33 -7.67 -12.15
CA VAL A 203 -22.85 -8.88 -11.46
C VAL A 203 -22.77 -8.66 -9.94
N LYS A 204 -22.60 -9.76 -9.20
CA LYS A 204 -22.26 -9.68 -7.77
C LYS A 204 -20.80 -9.30 -7.59
N ILE A 205 -20.48 -8.72 -6.43
CA ILE A 205 -19.09 -8.52 -6.01
C ILE A 205 -18.68 -9.59 -5.00
N GLN A 206 -17.41 -9.99 -5.07
CA GLN A 206 -16.76 -10.85 -4.07
C GLN A 206 -15.37 -10.28 -3.79
N PHE A 207 -15.09 -9.97 -2.54
CA PHE A 207 -13.75 -9.61 -2.08
C PHE A 207 -13.02 -10.85 -1.59
N VAL A 208 -11.75 -10.98 -1.96
CA VAL A 208 -10.86 -12.09 -1.58
C VAL A 208 -9.61 -11.48 -0.99
N GLU A 209 -9.34 -11.79 0.28
CA GLU A 209 -8.04 -11.46 0.88
C GLU A 209 -6.96 -12.33 0.23
N ILE A 210 -5.97 -11.67 -0.36
CA ILE A 210 -4.85 -12.34 -1.03
C ILE A 210 -3.55 -12.07 -0.28
N ASP A 211 -2.56 -12.91 -0.52
CA ASP A 211 -1.18 -12.59 -0.21
C ASP A 211 -0.68 -11.59 -1.26
N TRP A 212 -0.32 -10.38 -0.80
CA TRP A 212 -0.03 -9.26 -1.70
C TRP A 212 1.14 -9.52 -2.64
N ASP A 213 2.12 -10.32 -2.20
CA ASP A 213 3.25 -10.73 -3.05
C ASP A 213 2.80 -11.63 -4.22
N ASN A 214 1.69 -12.34 -4.06
CA ASN A 214 1.13 -13.26 -5.07
C ASN A 214 0.09 -12.62 -6.01
N LYS A 215 -0.20 -11.32 -5.91
CA LYS A 215 -1.29 -10.62 -6.64
C LYS A 215 -1.30 -10.87 -8.16
N VAL A 216 -0.13 -10.87 -8.80
CA VAL A 216 -0.01 -11.13 -10.25
C VAL A 216 -0.36 -12.58 -10.56
N PHE A 217 0.11 -13.53 -9.74
CA PHE A 217 -0.16 -14.94 -9.91
C PHE A 217 -1.65 -15.28 -9.75
N GLU A 218 -2.30 -14.70 -8.72
CA GLU A 218 -3.74 -14.86 -8.47
C GLU A 218 -4.58 -14.29 -9.63
N LEU A 219 -4.15 -13.16 -10.18
CA LEU A 219 -4.80 -12.51 -11.32
C LEU A 219 -4.66 -13.34 -12.60
N ASP A 220 -3.46 -13.81 -12.93
CA ASP A 220 -3.18 -14.65 -14.11
C ASP A 220 -3.87 -16.02 -14.00
N GLY A 221 -3.94 -16.57 -12.79
CA GLY A 221 -4.64 -17.82 -12.48
C GLY A 221 -6.18 -17.71 -12.51
N LYS A 222 -6.73 -16.50 -12.69
CA LYS A 222 -8.18 -16.21 -12.63
C LYS A 222 -8.84 -16.54 -11.28
N ALA A 223 -8.06 -16.58 -10.20
CA ALA A 223 -8.59 -16.65 -8.85
C ALA A 223 -9.27 -15.32 -8.48
N ILE A 224 -8.72 -14.21 -8.98
CA ILE A 224 -9.31 -12.88 -8.93
C ILE A 224 -9.43 -12.28 -10.34
N ASP A 225 -10.26 -11.26 -10.49
CA ASP A 225 -10.46 -10.55 -11.78
C ASP A 225 -9.72 -9.24 -11.83
N VAL A 226 -9.57 -8.61 -10.69
CA VAL A 226 -8.92 -7.32 -10.50
C VAL A 226 -8.21 -7.28 -9.16
N VAL A 227 -7.02 -6.69 -9.12
CA VAL A 227 -6.32 -6.24 -7.90
C VAL A 227 -6.71 -4.79 -7.68
N TRP A 228 -7.43 -4.50 -6.58
CA TRP A 228 -7.85 -3.13 -6.28
C TRP A 228 -7.74 -2.88 -4.79
N ASN A 229 -6.63 -2.30 -4.33
CA ASN A 229 -6.27 -2.18 -2.92
C ASN A 229 -5.17 -1.13 -2.72
N GLY A 230 -5.40 0.09 -3.21
CA GLY A 230 -4.36 1.12 -3.16
C GLY A 230 -3.08 0.70 -3.88
N MET A 231 -3.21 -0.01 -5.01
CA MET A 231 -2.05 -0.56 -5.70
C MET A 231 -1.23 0.54 -6.36
N THR A 232 0.04 0.66 -5.95
CA THR A 232 1.00 1.58 -6.57
C THR A 232 1.30 1.19 -8.02
N LEU A 233 1.13 2.12 -8.94
CA LEU A 233 1.43 1.97 -10.37
C LEU A 233 2.94 2.05 -10.63
N THR A 234 3.68 1.02 -10.20
CA THR A 234 5.11 0.89 -10.50
C THR A 234 5.34 0.42 -11.94
N ASP A 235 6.54 0.64 -12.47
CA ASP A 235 6.92 0.12 -13.79
C ASP A 235 6.72 -1.40 -13.89
N ALA A 236 6.97 -2.12 -12.80
CA ALA A 236 6.77 -3.57 -12.73
C ALA A 236 5.28 -3.95 -12.84
N MET A 237 4.38 -3.23 -12.14
CA MET A 237 2.94 -3.47 -12.22
C MET A 237 2.37 -3.08 -13.58
N LEU A 238 2.80 -1.94 -14.15
CA LEU A 238 2.41 -1.52 -15.51
C LEU A 238 2.88 -2.51 -16.58
N ALA A 239 4.01 -3.18 -16.38
CA ALA A 239 4.49 -4.22 -17.29
C ALA A 239 3.69 -5.54 -17.14
N ALA A 240 3.35 -5.93 -15.91
CA ALA A 240 2.70 -7.21 -15.61
C ALA A 240 1.17 -7.19 -15.83
N MET A 241 0.51 -6.06 -15.62
CA MET A 241 -0.94 -5.94 -15.63
C MET A 241 -1.42 -4.92 -16.66
N GLU A 242 -2.70 -4.99 -17.03
CA GLU A 242 -3.43 -3.89 -17.65
C GLU A 242 -4.00 -3.02 -16.53
N CYS A 243 -3.37 -1.86 -16.28
CA CYS A 243 -3.73 -0.99 -15.19
C CYS A 243 -4.73 0.09 -15.62
N THR A 244 -5.55 0.52 -14.68
CA THR A 244 -6.44 1.67 -14.88
C THR A 244 -5.66 2.98 -14.90
N ASN A 245 -6.36 4.08 -15.19
CA ASN A 245 -5.88 5.41 -14.88
C ASN A 245 -5.57 5.53 -13.38
N ALA A 246 -4.63 6.41 -13.05
CA ALA A 246 -4.41 6.76 -11.65
C ALA A 246 -5.63 7.47 -11.08
N TYR A 247 -6.01 7.14 -9.82
CA TYR A 247 -7.17 7.74 -9.16
C TYR A 247 -6.82 8.45 -7.84
N CYS A 248 -5.71 8.10 -7.19
CA CYS A 248 -5.21 8.76 -5.98
C CYS A 248 -3.70 8.96 -6.02
N ASN A 249 -3.25 10.06 -5.41
CA ASN A 249 -1.85 10.26 -5.05
C ASN A 249 -1.54 9.53 -3.75
N ASN A 250 -0.31 9.04 -3.61
CA ASN A 250 0.20 8.40 -2.40
C ASN A 250 1.70 8.67 -2.22
N ALA A 251 2.24 8.17 -1.12
CA ALA A 251 3.67 8.12 -0.84
C ALA A 251 3.98 7.01 0.16
N GLN A 252 5.18 6.45 0.13
CA GLN A 252 5.70 5.67 1.25
C GLN A 252 6.22 6.61 2.32
N VAL A 253 5.79 6.39 3.56
CA VAL A 253 6.18 7.19 4.73
C VAL A 253 6.72 6.29 5.83
N VAL A 254 7.47 6.89 6.77
CA VAL A 254 8.02 6.17 7.92
C VAL A 254 7.18 6.47 9.15
N VAL A 255 6.74 5.41 9.81
CA VAL A 255 6.01 5.45 11.09
C VAL A 255 6.89 4.87 12.18
N THR A 256 6.93 5.55 13.33
CA THR A 256 7.70 5.12 14.51
C THR A 256 6.85 5.24 15.76
N LYS A 257 7.33 4.67 16.87
CA LYS A 257 6.79 4.96 18.19
C LYS A 257 7.09 6.41 18.56
N GLY A 258 6.12 7.12 19.17
CA GLY A 258 6.26 8.49 19.65
C GLY A 258 7.19 8.64 20.88
#